data_eeb8eb8129bd06924e7bfa618ba2b9b9
#
_entry.id   eeb8eb8129bd06924e7bfa618ba2b9b9
#
_cell.length_a   1.000
_cell.length_b   1.000
_cell.length_c   1.000
_cell.angle_alpha   90.00
_cell.angle_beta   90.00
_cell.angle_gamma   90.00
#
_symmetry.space_group_name_H-M   'P 1'
#
loop_
_entity.id
_entity.type
_entity.pdbx_description
1 polymer ?
#
loop_
_entity_poly.entity_id
_entity_poly.type
_entity_poly.pdbx_seq_one_letter_code
_entity_poly.pdbx_strand_id
1 'polypeptide(L)'
;MKTKHTIPIILSAFLLSCTGKTNGQSQQSVEKTLTVEQAATAKKQRLAPPPGYKKVKLTEGTFGSFLRNLPLKPVGSDLHYYNGSIKRRNYTGAVVDIDFGHGEVEQCADAVIYLRALWLWQTKQYDKIHFNFTNGFRADYTRWAKGERIHIDKKTWRCWYSKDTAADYSYKTFRKYLNLVFTYAGTASLEKELTTITGKELQVGDVIINGGHPGHTVIVVDKAVNKKGEAVYLLAQGYTPAQEIEIFNQWFSINPQIKYLDTPDWYFRGNYAKRF
;
A
#
# COMPACT_ATOMS: atom_id res chain seq x y z
N MET A 1 -42.44 -34.87 -23.59
CA MET A 1 -43.59 -34.58 -22.73
C MET A 1 -43.17 -33.57 -21.70
N LYS A 2 -43.87 -32.42 -21.67
CA LYS A 2 -43.64 -31.28 -20.79
C LYS A 2 -44.33 -31.54 -19.45
N THR A 3 -43.71 -31.17 -18.34
CA THR A 3 -44.46 -30.75 -17.13
C THR A 3 -43.73 -29.66 -16.39
N LYS A 4 -44.37 -28.48 -16.43
CA LYS A 4 -44.05 -27.30 -15.61
C LYS A 4 -44.66 -27.49 -14.22
N HIS A 5 -43.94 -27.19 -13.15
CA HIS A 5 -44.50 -27.01 -11.82
C HIS A 5 -44.35 -25.56 -11.39
N THR A 6 -45.51 -24.93 -11.26
CA THR A 6 -45.76 -23.59 -10.70
C THR A 6 -46.00 -23.73 -9.21
N ILE A 7 -45.35 -22.91 -8.36
CA ILE A 7 -45.58 -22.83 -6.93
C ILE A 7 -46.36 -21.53 -6.62
N PRO A 8 -47.46 -21.60 -5.86
CA PRO A 8 -48.28 -20.42 -5.57
C PRO A 8 -47.76 -19.63 -4.35
N ILE A 9 -47.93 -18.33 -4.48
CA ILE A 9 -47.75 -17.31 -3.45
C ILE A 9 -48.91 -17.39 -2.45
N ILE A 10 -48.63 -17.54 -1.15
CA ILE A 10 -49.63 -17.36 -0.09
C ILE A 10 -49.34 -16.06 0.63
N LEU A 11 -50.27 -15.13 0.50
CA LEU A 11 -50.36 -13.86 1.22
C LEU A 11 -51.22 -14.11 2.46
N SER A 12 -50.67 -13.88 3.65
CA SER A 12 -51.48 -13.85 4.89
C SER A 12 -51.20 -12.57 5.65
N ALA A 13 -52.18 -11.70 5.63
CA ALA A 13 -52.30 -10.58 6.51
C ALA A 13 -52.94 -11.02 7.84
N PHE A 14 -52.41 -10.61 8.99
CA PHE A 14 -53.14 -10.54 10.24
C PHE A 14 -52.83 -9.26 11.02
N LEU A 15 -53.91 -8.75 11.59
CA LEU A 15 -54.07 -7.43 12.18
C LEU A 15 -53.65 -7.38 13.66
N LEU A 16 -53.26 -6.17 14.05
CA LEU A 16 -53.27 -5.47 15.31
C LEU A 16 -53.61 -6.19 16.65
N SER A 17 -52.80 -5.95 17.66
CA SER A 17 -53.25 -5.50 18.95
C SER A 17 -52.20 -4.65 19.67
N CYS A 18 -52.60 -3.48 20.20
CA CYS A 18 -51.83 -2.55 21.02
C CYS A 18 -51.68 -3.06 22.45
N THR A 19 -50.54 -2.79 23.11
CA THR A 19 -50.39 -1.91 24.31
C THR A 19 -49.04 -2.16 24.99
N GLY A 20 -48.37 -1.09 25.42
CA GLY A 20 -47.27 -1.21 26.36
C GLY A 20 -46.10 -0.22 26.05
N LYS A 21 -46.19 1.00 26.61
CA LYS A 21 -45.10 1.98 26.64
C LYS A 21 -43.91 1.45 27.43
N THR A 22 -42.73 1.37 26.83
CA THR A 22 -41.46 1.55 27.54
C THR A 22 -40.53 2.36 26.64
N ASN A 23 -40.13 3.53 27.14
CA ASN A 23 -39.14 4.40 26.53
C ASN A 23 -37.79 3.67 26.52
N GLY A 24 -37.39 3.16 25.36
CA GLY A 24 -36.02 2.76 25.04
C GLY A 24 -35.59 3.58 23.83
N GLN A 25 -34.85 4.67 24.06
CA GLN A 25 -34.16 5.36 22.99
C GLN A 25 -33.07 4.43 22.44
N SER A 26 -33.39 3.68 21.40
CA SER A 26 -32.41 3.08 20.55
C SER A 26 -31.73 4.23 19.74
N GLN A 27 -30.53 4.61 20.13
CA GLN A 27 -29.65 5.38 19.27
C GLN A 27 -29.36 4.52 18.04
N GLN A 28 -30.15 4.64 17.00
CA GLN A 28 -29.77 4.27 15.67
C GLN A 28 -28.62 5.21 15.29
N SER A 29 -27.39 4.66 15.27
CA SER A 29 -26.26 5.28 14.60
C SER A 29 -26.61 5.37 13.13
N VAL A 30 -27.06 6.54 12.68
CA VAL A 30 -27.22 6.86 11.26
C VAL A 30 -25.81 6.89 10.69
N GLU A 31 -25.39 5.79 10.09
CA GLU A 31 -24.19 5.71 9.29
C GLU A 31 -24.38 6.69 8.12
N LYS A 32 -23.80 7.89 8.26
CA LYS A 32 -23.89 8.95 7.27
C LYS A 32 -23.01 8.59 6.10
N THR A 33 -23.57 7.91 5.10
CA THR A 33 -22.87 7.63 3.84
C THR A 33 -22.47 8.95 3.18
N LEU A 34 -21.17 9.24 3.15
CA LEU A 34 -20.63 10.42 2.50
C LEU A 34 -20.82 10.29 0.97
N THR A 35 -21.18 11.40 0.33
CA THR A 35 -21.10 11.46 -1.15
C THR A 35 -19.66 11.35 -1.61
N VAL A 36 -19.43 10.97 -2.87
CA VAL A 36 -18.09 10.88 -3.48
C VAL A 36 -17.32 12.19 -3.33
N GLU A 37 -18.00 13.32 -3.45
CA GLU A 37 -17.42 14.67 -3.28
C GLU A 37 -17.06 14.96 -1.83
N GLN A 38 -17.90 14.57 -0.88
CA GLN A 38 -17.64 14.71 0.56
C GLN A 38 -16.46 13.83 0.99
N ALA A 39 -16.37 12.60 0.46
CA ALA A 39 -15.26 11.70 0.71
C ALA A 39 -13.94 12.24 0.14
N ALA A 40 -13.96 12.82 -1.06
CA ALA A 40 -12.81 13.47 -1.68
C ALA A 40 -12.36 14.72 -0.89
N THR A 41 -13.31 15.51 -0.38
CA THR A 41 -13.03 16.68 0.47
C THR A 41 -12.44 16.28 1.81
N ALA A 42 -12.99 15.27 2.48
CA ALA A 42 -12.46 14.71 3.72
C ALA A 42 -11.04 14.15 3.54
N LYS A 43 -10.78 13.45 2.43
CA LYS A 43 -9.44 12.98 2.04
C LYS A 43 -8.47 14.16 1.90
N LYS A 44 -8.87 15.23 1.21
CA LYS A 44 -8.05 16.41 0.96
C LYS A 44 -7.68 17.14 2.26
N GLN A 45 -8.62 17.28 3.19
CA GLN A 45 -8.39 17.92 4.49
C GLN A 45 -7.50 17.08 5.41
N ARG A 46 -7.68 15.76 5.44
CA ARG A 46 -6.95 14.83 6.31
C ARG A 46 -5.46 14.79 6.03
N LEU A 47 -5.05 14.92 4.76
CA LEU A 47 -3.66 14.89 4.32
C LEU A 47 -3.23 16.27 3.78
N ALA A 48 -3.80 17.34 4.30
CA ALA A 48 -3.40 18.70 3.94
C ALA A 48 -1.96 18.96 4.42
N PRO A 49 -1.16 19.70 3.62
CA PRO A 49 0.16 20.11 4.08
C PRO A 49 0.03 21.16 5.20
N PRO A 50 1.10 21.38 5.98
CA PRO A 50 1.12 22.42 7.01
C PRO A 50 0.78 23.80 6.47
N PRO A 51 0.29 24.72 7.32
CA PRO A 51 0.03 26.10 6.92
C PRO A 51 1.24 26.73 6.23
N GLY A 52 1.00 27.43 5.12
CA GLY A 52 2.06 28.08 4.31
C GLY A 52 2.70 27.18 3.25
N TYR A 53 2.45 25.88 3.27
CA TYR A 53 2.94 24.93 2.26
C TYR A 53 1.87 24.63 1.20
N LYS A 54 2.30 24.42 -0.03
CA LYS A 54 1.46 24.00 -1.17
C LYS A 54 2.01 22.73 -1.78
N LYS A 55 1.12 21.76 -2.07
CA LYS A 55 1.50 20.52 -2.77
C LYS A 55 2.10 20.86 -4.14
N VAL A 56 3.22 20.21 -4.46
CA VAL A 56 3.86 20.36 -5.78
C VAL A 56 2.95 19.79 -6.88
N LYS A 57 3.04 20.36 -8.08
CA LYS A 57 2.34 19.80 -9.26
C LYS A 57 3.02 18.47 -9.64
N LEU A 58 2.23 17.44 -9.91
CA LEU A 58 2.69 16.16 -10.41
C LEU A 58 2.11 15.91 -11.80
N THR A 59 2.90 15.33 -12.68
CA THR A 59 2.44 14.92 -14.01
C THR A 59 1.56 13.70 -13.89
N GLU A 60 0.39 13.72 -14.52
CA GLU A 60 -0.55 12.60 -14.54
C GLU A 60 0.08 11.35 -15.17
N GLY A 61 -0.31 10.16 -14.70
CA GLY A 61 0.23 8.87 -15.15
C GLY A 61 1.60 8.52 -14.57
N THR A 62 2.30 9.44 -13.89
CA THR A 62 3.57 9.13 -13.22
C THR A 62 3.37 8.35 -11.93
N PHE A 63 4.42 7.65 -11.48
CA PHE A 63 4.39 6.95 -10.19
C PHE A 63 4.06 7.88 -9.01
N GLY A 64 4.60 9.10 -9.02
CA GLY A 64 4.27 10.09 -8.00
C GLY A 64 2.78 10.47 -8.00
N SER A 65 2.17 10.64 -9.19
CA SER A 65 0.73 10.90 -9.31
C SER A 65 -0.10 9.71 -8.82
N PHE A 66 0.29 8.49 -9.13
CA PHE A 66 -0.34 7.27 -8.62
C PHE A 66 -0.33 7.23 -7.09
N LEU A 67 0.82 7.47 -6.46
CA LEU A 67 0.97 7.44 -5.00
C LEU A 67 0.11 8.50 -4.30
N ARG A 68 0.09 9.74 -4.80
CA ARG A 68 -0.78 10.81 -4.26
C ARG A 68 -2.26 10.44 -4.34
N ASN A 69 -2.65 9.71 -5.36
CA ASN A 69 -4.04 9.37 -5.65
C ASN A 69 -4.46 7.99 -5.15
N LEU A 70 -3.65 7.33 -4.32
CA LEU A 70 -4.02 6.05 -3.70
C LEU A 70 -5.43 6.13 -3.09
N PRO A 71 -6.29 5.11 -3.31
CA PRO A 71 -7.57 5.03 -2.63
C PRO A 71 -7.35 4.90 -1.13
N LEU A 72 -8.18 5.54 -0.34
CA LEU A 72 -8.10 5.52 1.13
C LEU A 72 -9.39 4.97 1.70
N LYS A 73 -9.29 4.18 2.76
CA LYS A 73 -10.41 3.79 3.58
C LYS A 73 -11.13 5.00 4.18
N PRO A 74 -12.42 4.89 4.57
CA PRO A 74 -13.16 5.96 5.22
C PRO A 74 -12.39 6.60 6.38
N VAL A 75 -12.67 7.86 6.66
CA VAL A 75 -12.06 8.57 7.79
C VAL A 75 -12.43 7.86 9.10
N GLY A 76 -11.44 7.61 9.94
CA GLY A 76 -11.63 6.89 11.21
C GLY A 76 -11.54 5.36 11.09
N SER A 77 -11.27 4.82 9.88
CA SER A 77 -11.04 3.38 9.75
C SER A 77 -9.83 2.94 10.56
N ASP A 78 -9.98 1.80 11.23
CA ASP A 78 -8.90 1.15 11.95
C ASP A 78 -7.82 0.64 10.97
N LEU A 79 -6.57 0.66 11.41
CA LEU A 79 -5.45 -0.02 10.78
C LEU A 79 -5.39 -1.46 11.30
N HIS A 80 -5.30 -2.43 10.40
CA HIS A 80 -5.28 -3.84 10.77
C HIS A 80 -3.94 -4.50 10.46
N TYR A 81 -3.57 -5.42 11.33
CA TYR A 81 -2.57 -6.43 11.01
C TYR A 81 -3.13 -7.48 10.05
N TYR A 82 -2.26 -8.26 9.40
CA TYR A 82 -2.62 -9.32 8.46
C TYR A 82 -3.62 -10.36 9.01
N ASN A 83 -3.66 -10.55 10.31
CA ASN A 83 -4.57 -11.46 11.00
C ASN A 83 -5.91 -10.81 11.41
N GLY A 84 -6.18 -9.59 10.95
CA GLY A 84 -7.40 -8.84 11.22
C GLY A 84 -7.45 -8.14 12.58
N SER A 85 -6.44 -8.28 13.45
CA SER A 85 -6.40 -7.54 14.71
C SER A 85 -6.07 -6.05 14.47
N ILE A 86 -6.64 -5.18 15.28
CA ILE A 86 -6.47 -3.72 15.17
C ILE A 86 -5.10 -3.30 15.70
N LYS A 87 -4.36 -2.55 14.88
CA LYS A 87 -3.13 -1.85 15.30
C LYS A 87 -3.49 -0.45 15.79
N ARG A 88 -3.50 -0.26 17.12
CA ARG A 88 -3.78 1.05 17.71
C ARG A 88 -2.55 1.94 17.68
N ARG A 89 -2.65 3.08 16.97
CA ARG A 89 -1.60 4.10 16.84
C ARG A 89 -2.22 5.49 16.80
N ASN A 90 -1.49 6.51 17.27
CA ASN A 90 -1.91 7.91 17.25
C ASN A 90 -1.32 8.71 16.08
N TYR A 91 -0.46 8.11 15.27
CA TYR A 91 0.21 8.73 14.13
C TYR A 91 -0.25 8.21 12.76
N THR A 92 -1.25 7.33 12.71
CA THR A 92 -1.89 6.94 11.44
C THR A 92 -2.79 8.05 10.94
N GLY A 93 -2.43 8.64 9.81
CA GLY A 93 -3.22 9.66 9.12
C GLY A 93 -4.30 9.05 8.24
N ALA A 94 -3.99 8.00 7.49
CA ALA A 94 -4.91 7.29 6.62
C ALA A 94 -4.48 5.84 6.45
N VAL A 95 -5.45 4.96 6.15
CA VAL A 95 -5.22 3.58 5.71
C VAL A 95 -5.51 3.52 4.21
N VAL A 96 -4.59 2.95 3.45
CA VAL A 96 -4.71 2.78 1.99
C VAL A 96 -5.67 1.61 1.71
N ASP A 97 -6.63 1.83 0.82
CA ASP A 97 -7.66 0.84 0.46
C ASP A 97 -7.26 0.07 -0.80
N ILE A 98 -6.36 -0.88 -0.65
CA ILE A 98 -5.83 -1.76 -1.71
C ILE A 98 -5.68 -3.18 -1.20
N ASP A 99 -5.51 -4.13 -2.12
CA ASP A 99 -5.28 -5.56 -1.83
C ASP A 99 -3.85 -5.80 -1.29
N PHE A 100 -3.61 -5.35 -0.05
CA PHE A 100 -2.33 -5.50 0.67
C PHE A 100 -2.54 -5.54 2.18
N GLY A 101 -1.66 -6.23 2.90
CA GLY A 101 -1.69 -6.33 4.36
C GLY A 101 -2.53 -7.51 4.88
N HIS A 102 -2.88 -8.46 4.00
CA HIS A 102 -3.67 -9.64 4.34
C HIS A 102 -2.84 -10.93 4.43
N GLY A 103 -1.56 -10.87 4.07
CA GLY A 103 -0.61 -11.98 4.14
C GLY A 103 0.52 -11.69 5.13
N GLU A 104 0.96 -12.71 5.89
CA GLU A 104 2.04 -12.59 6.88
C GLU A 104 3.36 -12.07 6.27
N VAL A 105 3.60 -12.36 5.00
CA VAL A 105 4.79 -11.92 4.26
C VAL A 105 4.70 -10.49 3.75
N GLU A 106 3.56 -9.80 3.87
CA GLU A 106 3.34 -8.46 3.35
C GLU A 106 3.80 -7.37 4.33
N GLN A 107 5.13 -7.25 4.51
CA GLN A 107 5.76 -6.39 5.49
C GLN A 107 6.18 -5.01 4.92
N CYS A 108 7.13 -4.33 5.56
CA CYS A 108 7.50 -2.96 5.21
C CYS A 108 8.10 -2.83 3.80
N ALA A 109 9.05 -3.70 3.42
CA ALA A 109 9.65 -3.68 2.09
C ALA A 109 8.62 -4.04 1.00
N ASP A 110 7.72 -4.96 1.34
CA ASP A 110 6.73 -5.49 0.43
C ASP A 110 5.66 -4.46 0.08
N ALA A 111 5.37 -3.53 0.99
CA ALA A 111 4.51 -2.38 0.72
C ALA A 111 5.10 -1.48 -0.39
N VAL A 112 6.40 -1.19 -0.33
CA VAL A 112 7.10 -0.38 -1.35
C VAL A 112 7.17 -1.13 -2.68
N ILE A 113 7.53 -2.41 -2.66
CA ILE A 113 7.56 -3.31 -3.81
C ILE A 113 6.18 -3.39 -4.47
N TYR A 114 5.13 -3.62 -3.67
CA TYR A 114 3.76 -3.70 -4.14
C TYR A 114 3.29 -2.43 -4.84
N LEU A 115 3.46 -1.27 -4.22
CA LEU A 115 3.05 0.01 -4.80
C LEU A 115 3.76 0.29 -6.13
N ARG A 116 5.07 0.03 -6.20
CA ARG A 116 5.83 0.18 -7.45
C ARG A 116 5.37 -0.79 -8.53
N ALA A 117 5.24 -2.06 -8.19
CA ALA A 117 4.81 -3.10 -9.11
C ALA A 117 3.37 -2.89 -9.59
N LEU A 118 2.45 -2.50 -8.69
CA LEU A 118 1.05 -2.26 -9.02
C LEU A 118 0.90 -1.13 -10.05
N TRP A 119 1.60 0.00 -9.85
CA TRP A 119 1.61 1.09 -10.81
C TRP A 119 2.14 0.66 -12.19
N LEU A 120 3.27 -0.06 -12.23
CA LEU A 120 3.85 -0.59 -13.47
C LEU A 120 2.91 -1.58 -14.15
N TRP A 121 2.24 -2.43 -13.36
CA TRP A 121 1.28 -3.41 -13.89
C TRP A 121 0.04 -2.74 -14.48
N GLN A 122 -0.54 -1.76 -13.79
CA GLN A 122 -1.71 -0.99 -14.26
C GLN A 122 -1.39 -0.19 -15.53
N THR A 123 -0.17 0.32 -15.65
CA THR A 123 0.30 1.06 -16.83
C THR A 123 0.91 0.15 -17.91
N LYS A 124 0.81 -1.19 -17.74
CA LYS A 124 1.30 -2.22 -18.68
C LYS A 124 2.81 -2.13 -18.97
N GLN A 125 3.58 -1.57 -18.08
CA GLN A 125 5.05 -1.50 -18.15
C GLN A 125 5.67 -2.78 -17.55
N TYR A 126 5.24 -3.95 -18.03
CA TYR A 126 5.56 -5.25 -17.45
C TYR A 126 7.05 -5.58 -17.47
N ASP A 127 7.78 -5.08 -18.48
CA ASP A 127 9.22 -5.22 -18.65
C ASP A 127 10.04 -4.50 -17.57
N LYS A 128 9.44 -3.53 -16.89
CA LYS A 128 10.06 -2.80 -15.79
C LYS A 128 9.78 -3.40 -14.42
N ILE A 129 8.91 -4.41 -14.33
CA ILE A 129 8.60 -5.07 -13.07
C ILE A 129 9.65 -6.16 -12.83
N HIS A 130 10.57 -5.88 -11.93
CA HIS A 130 11.53 -6.84 -11.41
C HIS A 130 11.96 -6.46 -10.00
N PHE A 131 12.37 -7.45 -9.21
CA PHE A 131 12.94 -7.25 -7.88
C PHE A 131 13.96 -8.35 -7.62
N ASN A 132 15.05 -7.99 -6.95
CA ASN A 132 16.08 -8.95 -6.61
C ASN A 132 15.77 -9.66 -5.28
N PHE A 133 15.89 -10.96 -5.27
CA PHE A 133 15.89 -11.74 -4.02
C PHE A 133 17.12 -11.40 -3.17
N THR A 134 17.09 -11.73 -1.90
CA THR A 134 18.21 -11.46 -0.98
C THR A 134 19.52 -12.13 -1.42
N ASN A 135 19.44 -13.25 -2.16
CA ASN A 135 20.60 -13.94 -2.77
C ASN A 135 21.09 -13.30 -4.07
N GLY A 136 20.47 -12.20 -4.53
CA GLY A 136 20.82 -11.51 -5.77
C GLY A 136 20.14 -12.03 -7.04
N PHE A 137 19.31 -13.06 -6.96
CA PHE A 137 18.55 -13.55 -8.11
C PHE A 137 17.51 -12.52 -8.55
N ARG A 138 17.53 -12.15 -9.84
CA ARG A 138 16.56 -11.21 -10.42
C ARG A 138 15.26 -11.93 -10.80
N ALA A 139 14.18 -11.57 -10.14
CA ALA A 139 12.84 -12.05 -10.45
C ALA A 139 12.16 -11.07 -11.43
N ASP A 140 12.06 -11.46 -12.70
CA ASP A 140 11.44 -10.68 -13.77
C ASP A 140 9.97 -11.07 -13.97
N TYR A 141 9.05 -10.13 -13.85
CA TYR A 141 7.62 -10.39 -14.04
C TYR A 141 7.27 -10.82 -15.47
N THR A 142 7.92 -10.25 -16.50
CA THR A 142 7.66 -10.65 -17.89
C THR A 142 7.92 -12.12 -18.16
N ARG A 143 8.94 -12.71 -17.57
CA ARG A 143 9.23 -14.15 -17.64
C ARG A 143 8.12 -14.95 -16.96
N TRP A 144 7.73 -14.52 -15.76
CA TRP A 144 6.63 -15.12 -15.00
C TRP A 144 5.31 -15.07 -15.76
N ALA A 145 4.92 -13.90 -16.28
CA ALA A 145 3.68 -13.72 -17.04
C ALA A 145 3.68 -14.51 -18.37
N LYS A 146 4.85 -14.74 -18.98
CA LYS A 146 5.01 -15.62 -20.15
C LYS A 146 4.94 -17.12 -19.80
N GLY A 147 4.75 -17.46 -18.53
CA GLY A 147 4.55 -18.83 -18.05
C GLY A 147 5.81 -19.53 -17.55
N GLU A 148 6.92 -18.82 -17.37
CA GLU A 148 8.05 -19.34 -16.63
C GLU A 148 7.78 -19.27 -15.13
N ARG A 149 8.37 -20.20 -14.36
CA ARG A 149 8.29 -20.18 -12.90
C ARG A 149 9.69 -20.20 -12.31
N ILE A 150 9.83 -19.54 -11.17
CA ILE A 150 11.09 -19.51 -10.42
C ILE A 150 11.12 -20.69 -9.47
N HIS A 151 12.14 -21.51 -9.60
CA HIS A 151 12.44 -22.63 -8.72
C HIS A 151 13.59 -22.23 -7.80
N ILE A 152 13.53 -22.72 -6.56
CA ILE A 152 14.49 -22.41 -5.51
C ILE A 152 14.91 -23.69 -4.82
N ASP A 153 16.19 -24.02 -4.92
CA ASP A 153 16.78 -25.08 -4.13
C ASP A 153 17.03 -24.54 -2.71
N LYS A 154 16.23 -25.02 -1.75
CA LYS A 154 16.31 -24.59 -0.34
C LYS A 154 17.61 -24.94 0.37
N LYS A 155 18.41 -25.86 -0.16
CA LYS A 155 19.71 -26.24 0.42
C LYS A 155 20.83 -25.30 -0.04
N THR A 156 20.83 -24.98 -1.34
CA THR A 156 21.91 -24.17 -1.97
C THR A 156 21.51 -22.73 -2.23
N TRP A 157 20.23 -22.38 -2.06
CA TRP A 157 19.63 -21.10 -2.41
C TRP A 157 19.80 -20.73 -3.89
N ARG A 158 20.12 -21.71 -4.75
CA ARG A 158 20.18 -21.53 -6.18
C ARG A 158 18.77 -21.33 -6.73
N CYS A 159 18.62 -20.30 -7.57
CA CYS A 159 17.36 -20.00 -8.25
C CYS A 159 17.52 -20.16 -9.76
N TRP A 160 16.46 -20.62 -10.43
CA TRP A 160 16.41 -20.71 -11.90
C TRP A 160 14.97 -20.60 -12.39
N TYR A 161 14.81 -20.31 -13.67
CA TYR A 161 13.51 -20.33 -14.34
C TYR A 161 13.32 -21.62 -15.12
N SER A 162 12.08 -22.13 -15.16
CA SER A 162 11.64 -23.15 -16.12
C SER A 162 10.28 -22.78 -16.70
N LYS A 163 9.99 -23.29 -17.90
CA LYS A 163 8.70 -23.10 -18.56
C LYS A 163 7.71 -24.12 -18.01
N ASP A 164 6.76 -23.67 -17.20
CA ASP A 164 5.86 -24.54 -16.46
C ASP A 164 4.39 -24.41 -16.90
N THR A 165 4.00 -23.23 -17.44
CA THR A 165 2.59 -22.94 -17.76
C THR A 165 2.44 -22.14 -19.06
N ALA A 166 1.20 -21.96 -19.51
CA ALA A 166 0.86 -20.96 -20.53
C ALA A 166 1.06 -19.54 -20.00
N ALA A 167 1.13 -18.56 -20.94
CA ALA A 167 1.22 -17.16 -20.59
C ALA A 167 -0.08 -16.68 -19.94
N ASP A 168 0.05 -15.90 -18.86
CA ASP A 168 -1.08 -15.32 -18.13
C ASP A 168 -0.66 -13.99 -17.49
N TYR A 169 -1.29 -12.89 -17.93
CA TYR A 169 -1.06 -11.52 -17.44
C TYR A 169 -2.16 -11.06 -16.48
N SER A 170 -3.00 -11.98 -15.97
CA SER A 170 -4.07 -11.66 -15.04
C SER A 170 -3.54 -11.14 -13.70
N TYR A 171 -4.38 -10.38 -12.98
CA TYR A 171 -4.08 -9.91 -11.63
C TYR A 171 -3.75 -11.07 -10.68
N LYS A 172 -4.45 -12.20 -10.82
CA LYS A 172 -4.19 -13.42 -10.03
C LYS A 172 -2.75 -13.92 -10.22
N THR A 173 -2.25 -13.94 -11.46
CA THR A 173 -0.88 -14.36 -11.76
C THR A 173 0.14 -13.32 -11.31
N PHE A 174 -0.17 -12.02 -11.41
CA PHE A 174 0.62 -10.95 -10.85
C PHE A 174 0.75 -11.06 -9.31
N ARG A 175 -0.34 -11.31 -8.58
CA ARG A 175 -0.29 -11.53 -7.12
C ARG A 175 0.55 -12.75 -6.74
N LYS A 176 0.46 -13.86 -7.49
CA LYS A 176 1.33 -15.03 -7.26
C LYS A 176 2.82 -14.71 -7.42
N TYR A 177 3.16 -13.90 -8.42
CA TYR A 177 4.53 -13.41 -8.59
C TYR A 177 4.98 -12.57 -7.39
N LEU A 178 4.16 -11.60 -6.97
CA LEU A 178 4.47 -10.76 -5.82
C LEU A 178 4.63 -11.53 -4.52
N ASN A 179 3.76 -12.51 -4.24
CA ASN A 179 3.88 -13.34 -3.05
C ASN A 179 5.22 -14.10 -3.02
N LEU A 180 5.72 -14.54 -4.18
CA LEU A 180 7.05 -15.13 -4.26
C LEU A 180 8.14 -14.08 -3.99
N VAL A 181 8.03 -12.88 -4.57
CA VAL A 181 8.96 -11.78 -4.32
C VAL A 181 8.99 -11.43 -2.83
N PHE A 182 7.84 -11.25 -2.18
CA PHE A 182 7.72 -10.95 -0.74
C PHE A 182 8.37 -12.02 0.16
N THR A 183 8.38 -13.27 -0.30
CA THR A 183 9.02 -14.37 0.46
C THR A 183 10.55 -14.29 0.42
N TYR A 184 11.14 -13.80 -0.67
CA TYR A 184 12.59 -13.92 -0.93
C TYR A 184 13.33 -12.59 -1.10
N ALA A 185 12.61 -11.50 -1.31
CA ALA A 185 13.14 -10.14 -1.26
C ALA A 185 12.89 -9.52 0.13
N GLY A 186 13.46 -8.35 0.38
CA GLY A 186 13.26 -7.62 1.63
C GLY A 186 14.05 -6.31 1.62
N THR A 187 14.15 -5.64 2.76
CA THR A 187 14.87 -4.35 2.85
C THR A 187 16.32 -4.47 2.40
N ALA A 188 16.99 -5.58 2.70
CA ALA A 188 18.40 -5.78 2.36
C ALA A 188 18.65 -5.89 0.84
N SER A 189 17.76 -6.55 0.09
CA SER A 189 17.86 -6.62 -1.38
C SER A 189 17.37 -5.34 -2.04
N LEU A 190 16.27 -4.76 -1.55
CA LEU A 190 15.68 -3.54 -2.09
C LEU A 190 16.65 -2.35 -1.95
N GLU A 191 17.32 -2.17 -0.81
CA GLU A 191 18.30 -1.10 -0.63
C GLU A 191 19.46 -1.18 -1.62
N LYS A 192 19.92 -2.39 -1.97
CA LYS A 192 21.00 -2.61 -2.95
C LYS A 192 20.55 -2.34 -4.38
N GLU A 193 19.28 -2.60 -4.68
CA GLU A 193 18.69 -2.41 -6.01
C GLU A 193 18.43 -0.94 -6.32
N LEU A 194 18.09 -0.16 -5.30
CA LEU A 194 17.74 1.25 -5.43
C LEU A 194 18.98 2.15 -5.52
N THR A 195 18.88 3.22 -6.31
CA THR A 195 19.93 4.23 -6.46
C THR A 195 19.94 5.22 -5.29
N THR A 196 21.10 5.48 -4.71
CA THR A 196 21.25 6.48 -3.64
C THR A 196 21.01 7.88 -4.15
N ILE A 197 20.19 8.67 -3.42
CA ILE A 197 19.96 10.09 -3.69
C ILE A 197 21.04 10.90 -2.98
N THR A 198 21.78 11.71 -3.76
CA THR A 198 22.84 12.59 -3.26
C THR A 198 22.40 14.06 -3.16
N GLY A 199 21.27 14.40 -3.79
CA GLY A 199 20.70 15.75 -3.77
C GLY A 199 20.07 16.13 -2.44
N LYS A 200 19.67 17.40 -2.32
CA LYS A 200 19.01 17.94 -1.12
C LYS A 200 17.52 17.62 -1.03
N GLU A 201 16.90 17.24 -2.14
CA GLU A 201 15.45 17.10 -2.21
C GLU A 201 15.00 15.73 -2.69
N LEU A 202 13.99 15.22 -2.01
CA LEU A 202 13.26 14.04 -2.40
C LEU A 202 12.15 14.40 -3.41
N GLN A 203 11.74 13.37 -4.17
CA GLN A 203 10.56 13.40 -5.03
C GLN A 203 9.50 12.44 -4.49
N VAL A 204 8.26 12.62 -4.92
CA VAL A 204 7.21 11.63 -4.66
C VAL A 204 7.56 10.34 -5.37
N GLY A 205 7.57 9.23 -4.64
CA GLY A 205 8.04 7.92 -5.11
C GLY A 205 9.45 7.55 -4.65
N ASP A 206 10.20 8.46 -4.04
CA ASP A 206 11.47 8.13 -3.40
C ASP A 206 11.24 7.28 -2.15
N VAL A 207 12.21 6.44 -1.87
CA VAL A 207 12.18 5.45 -0.80
C VAL A 207 13.19 5.82 0.27
N ILE A 208 12.76 5.74 1.53
CA ILE A 208 13.63 5.91 2.69
C ILE A 208 13.80 4.52 3.29
N ILE A 209 15.02 4.02 3.34
CA ILE A 209 15.30 2.63 3.66
C ILE A 209 16.61 2.46 4.44
N ASN A 210 16.58 1.56 5.42
CA ASN A 210 17.75 0.89 5.94
C ASN A 210 17.58 -0.61 5.75
N GLY A 211 18.40 -1.18 4.89
CA GLY A 211 18.40 -2.61 4.60
C GLY A 211 19.03 -3.42 5.73
N GLY A 212 18.47 -4.58 6.04
CA GLY A 212 19.06 -5.48 7.04
C GLY A 212 18.03 -6.31 7.81
N HIS A 213 18.53 -6.94 8.87
CA HIS A 213 17.75 -7.69 9.84
C HIS A 213 18.20 -7.28 11.26
N PRO A 214 17.54 -6.33 11.91
CA PRO A 214 16.33 -5.62 11.46
C PRO A 214 16.61 -4.59 10.37
N GLY A 215 15.59 -4.31 9.55
CA GLY A 215 15.57 -3.28 8.54
C GLY A 215 14.17 -2.68 8.43
N HIS A 216 14.07 -1.46 7.90
CA HIS A 216 12.78 -0.80 7.68
C HIS A 216 12.81 0.10 6.46
N THR A 217 11.63 0.36 5.90
CA THR A 217 11.46 1.27 4.77
C THR A 217 10.11 1.97 4.79
N VAL A 218 10.11 3.21 4.32
CA VAL A 218 8.93 4.01 4.04
C VAL A 218 9.05 4.64 2.65
N ILE A 219 7.93 5.07 2.08
CA ILE A 219 7.89 5.69 0.74
C ILE A 219 7.28 7.09 0.81
N VAL A 220 7.82 8.02 0.03
CA VAL A 220 7.29 9.39 -0.13
C VAL A 220 6.04 9.33 -1.01
N VAL A 221 4.87 9.63 -0.44
CA VAL A 221 3.59 9.61 -1.17
C VAL A 221 3.09 11.00 -1.56
N ASP A 222 3.62 12.06 -0.94
CA ASP A 222 3.33 13.44 -1.34
C ASP A 222 4.46 14.39 -0.96
N LYS A 223 4.53 15.57 -1.62
CA LYS A 223 5.50 16.64 -1.37
C LYS A 223 4.78 17.98 -1.40
N ALA A 224 5.13 18.87 -0.48
CA ALA A 224 4.68 20.25 -0.47
C ALA A 224 5.86 21.20 -0.22
N VAL A 225 5.76 22.44 -0.74
CA VAL A 225 6.78 23.46 -0.60
C VAL A 225 6.16 24.78 -0.13
N ASN A 226 6.92 25.56 0.64
CA ASN A 226 6.52 26.88 1.07
C ASN A 226 7.11 27.98 0.12
N LYS A 227 6.80 29.24 0.41
CA LYS A 227 7.29 30.38 -0.40
C LYS A 227 8.82 30.56 -0.37
N LYS A 228 9.51 29.97 0.62
CA LYS A 228 10.98 30.01 0.73
C LYS A 228 11.66 28.84 -0.01
N GLY A 229 10.87 27.93 -0.62
CA GLY A 229 11.38 26.73 -1.27
C GLY A 229 11.68 25.58 -0.30
N GLU A 230 11.34 25.70 0.99
CA GLU A 230 11.50 24.60 1.95
C GLU A 230 10.46 23.52 1.66
N ALA A 231 10.88 22.25 1.64
CA ALA A 231 10.05 21.12 1.30
C ALA A 231 9.68 20.28 2.53
N VAL A 232 8.46 19.75 2.52
CA VAL A 232 7.98 18.74 3.46
C VAL A 232 7.37 17.57 2.69
N TYR A 233 7.44 16.38 3.28
CA TYR A 233 7.12 15.11 2.65
C TYR A 233 6.12 14.33 3.49
N LEU A 234 5.13 13.74 2.83
CA LEU A 234 4.21 12.81 3.45
C LEU A 234 4.67 11.39 3.16
N LEU A 235 4.71 10.55 4.18
CA LEU A 235 5.26 9.20 4.10
C LEU A 235 4.17 8.15 4.31
N ALA A 236 4.37 6.98 3.69
CA ALA A 236 3.57 5.78 3.91
C ALA A 236 4.47 4.57 4.20
N GLN A 237 3.91 3.59 4.90
CA GLN A 237 4.59 2.34 5.26
C GLN A 237 3.65 1.14 5.36
N GLY A 238 4.18 -0.07 5.12
CA GLY A 238 3.78 -1.30 5.79
C GLY A 238 4.65 -1.51 7.03
N TYR A 239 4.51 -2.63 7.75
CA TYR A 239 5.28 -2.88 8.98
C TYR A 239 5.56 -4.38 9.20
N THR A 240 6.29 -4.68 10.26
CA THR A 240 6.48 -6.04 10.79
C THR A 240 5.99 -6.06 12.24
N PRO A 241 4.98 -6.88 12.60
CA PRO A 241 4.25 -7.84 11.77
C PRO A 241 3.49 -7.18 10.60
N ALA A 242 3.22 -7.96 9.55
CA ALA A 242 2.52 -7.51 8.35
C ALA A 242 1.20 -6.80 8.67
N GLN A 243 0.93 -5.71 7.97
CA GLN A 243 -0.23 -4.84 8.17
C GLN A 243 -0.65 -4.18 6.87
N GLU A 244 -1.81 -3.56 6.86
CA GLU A 244 -2.23 -2.64 5.81
C GLU A 244 -1.26 -1.46 5.66
N ILE A 245 -1.23 -0.84 4.47
CA ILE A 245 -0.40 0.35 4.26
C ILE A 245 -1.05 1.55 4.94
N GLU A 246 -0.31 2.19 5.84
CA GLU A 246 -0.71 3.45 6.45
C GLU A 246 0.04 4.64 5.87
N ILE A 247 -0.62 5.79 5.83
CA ILE A 247 -0.01 7.11 5.60
C ILE A 247 0.06 7.81 6.95
N PHE A 248 1.21 8.37 7.31
CA PHE A 248 1.36 9.10 8.58
C PHE A 248 0.46 10.35 8.64
N ASN A 249 0.08 10.77 9.84
CA ASN A 249 -0.73 11.97 10.05
C ASN A 249 0.11 13.26 10.11
N GLN A 250 1.40 13.17 9.83
CA GLN A 250 2.35 14.29 9.85
C GLN A 250 3.18 14.38 8.58
N TRP A 251 3.61 15.60 8.29
CA TRP A 251 4.56 15.89 7.22
C TRP A 251 5.96 16.02 7.80
N PHE A 252 6.94 15.43 7.13
CA PHE A 252 8.32 15.37 7.57
C PHE A 252 9.18 16.37 6.81
N SER A 253 10.01 17.14 7.52
CA SER A 253 11.11 17.88 6.90
C SER A 253 12.30 16.93 6.74
N ILE A 254 12.67 16.62 5.49
CA ILE A 254 13.71 15.63 5.20
C ILE A 254 14.77 16.25 4.31
N ASN A 255 16.02 16.19 4.77
CA ASN A 255 17.19 16.52 3.96
C ASN A 255 18.09 15.29 3.85
N PRO A 256 18.19 14.63 2.67
CA PRO A 256 19.00 13.43 2.48
C PRO A 256 20.50 13.60 2.77
N GLN A 257 21.00 14.84 2.83
CA GLN A 257 22.37 15.13 3.23
C GLN A 257 22.62 14.99 4.74
N ILE A 258 21.54 15.11 5.54
CA ILE A 258 21.55 14.79 6.95
C ILE A 258 21.43 13.26 7.09
N LYS A 259 22.40 12.63 7.74
CA LYS A 259 22.54 11.18 7.78
C LYS A 259 21.66 10.49 8.81
N TYR A 260 20.58 11.12 9.21
CA TYR A 260 19.55 10.52 10.06
C TYR A 260 18.17 11.12 9.79
N LEU A 261 17.15 10.32 10.01
CA LEU A 261 15.74 10.71 9.99
C LEU A 261 15.01 9.89 11.04
N ASP A 262 14.32 10.58 11.93
CA ASP A 262 13.44 9.95 12.92
C ASP A 262 12.00 9.90 12.41
N THR A 263 11.40 8.71 12.50
CA THR A 263 9.98 8.46 12.21
C THR A 263 9.34 7.73 13.38
N PRO A 264 8.02 7.70 13.52
CA PRO A 264 7.37 7.08 14.68
C PRO A 264 7.77 5.64 14.97
N ASP A 265 8.15 4.87 13.96
CA ASP A 265 8.48 3.46 14.10
C ASP A 265 9.96 3.13 13.85
N TRP A 266 10.75 4.06 13.30
CA TRP A 266 12.13 3.75 12.90
C TRP A 266 13.02 4.98 12.85
N TYR A 267 14.27 4.80 13.27
CA TYR A 267 15.34 5.78 13.16
C TYR A 267 16.26 5.40 11.99
N PHE A 268 16.08 6.08 10.85
CA PHE A 268 16.91 5.87 9.65
C PHE A 268 18.29 6.52 9.79
N ARG A 269 19.33 5.85 9.30
CA ARG A 269 20.73 6.31 9.37
C ARG A 269 21.44 6.15 8.03
N GLY A 270 22.53 6.89 7.85
CA GLY A 270 23.42 6.78 6.69
C GLY A 270 22.76 7.31 5.40
N ASN A 271 23.01 6.65 4.29
CA ASN A 271 22.47 7.03 2.97
C ASN A 271 21.07 6.42 2.72
N TYR A 272 20.15 6.71 3.61
CA TYR A 272 18.81 6.12 3.67
C TYR A 272 17.89 6.51 2.51
N ALA A 273 18.19 7.61 1.79
CA ALA A 273 17.34 8.10 0.71
C ALA A 273 17.70 7.43 -0.62
N LYS A 274 16.74 6.78 -1.25
CA LYS A 274 16.92 5.95 -2.45
C LYS A 274 15.83 6.24 -3.49
N ARG A 275 16.07 5.84 -4.75
CA ARG A 275 15.14 5.96 -5.88
C ARG A 275 15.16 4.72 -6.77
N PHE A 276 13.99 4.35 -7.31
CA PHE A 276 13.85 3.30 -8.33
C PHE A 276 14.53 3.66 -9.64
#